data_d5de0a53ee9f2006dbf14307dc0b8af7
#
_entry.id   d5de0a53ee9f2006dbf14307dc0b8af7
#
_cell.length_a   1.000
_cell.length_b   1.000
_cell.length_c   1.000
_cell.angle_alpha   90.00
_cell.angle_beta   90.00
_cell.angle_gamma   90.00
#
_symmetry.space_group_name_H-M   'P 1'
#
loop_
_entity.id
_entity.type
_entity.pdbx_description
1 polymer ?
#
loop_
_entity_poly.entity_id
_entity_poly.type
_entity_poly.pdbx_seq_one_letter_code
_entity_poly.pdbx_strand_id
1 'polypeptide(L)'
;MKNMKNKLFVTLGILGMSLLSYAGTKHSLETSYPSYKGLIMAGYQGWFRGPQDGTGQGYGHYGTGKQFDENHCTIDVWPDVSEYERTYETSFKHADGRKAYVFSSADKSTVDLHFKWMKEYGVDGVFVQRFFDYTRGDQQNSVPNRILANALDAASKYNRAIAVMYDLSGLKKSGEDCSSIIEDWKRLVDNQKVTNQAGKKTYLHHNGKPVVAIWGVGFPDRPYNIRNIGLDRLIDFLQNDSVYGGCTVMLA
;
A
#
# COMPACT_ATOMS: atom_id res chain seq x y z
N MET A 1 36.72 -24.25 -74.99
CA MET A 1 35.68 -23.53 -74.24
C MET A 1 35.47 -24.28 -72.91
N LYS A 2 35.99 -23.79 -71.80
CA LYS A 2 35.89 -24.35 -70.44
C LYS A 2 34.92 -23.56 -69.62
N ASN A 3 33.85 -24.18 -69.18
CA ASN A 3 32.90 -23.61 -68.24
C ASN A 3 33.47 -23.63 -66.83
N MET A 4 33.74 -22.45 -66.29
CA MET A 4 34.03 -22.29 -64.85
C MET A 4 32.72 -22.10 -64.08
N LYS A 5 32.38 -23.07 -63.24
CA LYS A 5 31.25 -22.97 -62.30
C LYS A 5 31.77 -22.25 -61.03
N ASN A 6 31.29 -21.02 -60.82
CA ASN A 6 31.54 -20.30 -59.56
C ASN A 6 30.69 -20.96 -58.48
N LYS A 7 31.36 -21.52 -57.47
CA LYS A 7 30.73 -21.92 -56.21
C LYS A 7 30.73 -20.74 -55.24
N LEU A 8 29.53 -20.21 -54.98
CA LEU A 8 29.31 -19.20 -53.97
C LEU A 8 29.26 -19.89 -52.59
N PHE A 9 30.28 -19.67 -51.76
CA PHE A 9 30.23 -20.08 -50.35
C PHE A 9 29.48 -19.02 -49.58
N VAL A 10 28.26 -19.33 -49.10
CA VAL A 10 27.52 -18.51 -48.13
C VAL A 10 27.99 -18.96 -46.76
N THR A 11 28.80 -18.14 -46.09
CA THR A 11 29.19 -18.34 -44.69
C THR A 11 28.04 -17.80 -43.80
N LEU A 12 27.25 -18.70 -43.23
CA LEU A 12 26.23 -18.34 -42.25
C LEU A 12 26.94 -18.04 -40.91
N GLY A 13 27.12 -16.76 -40.63
CA GLY A 13 27.57 -16.29 -39.32
C GLY A 13 26.43 -16.44 -38.32
N ILE A 14 26.51 -17.44 -37.46
CA ILE A 14 25.65 -17.57 -36.31
C ILE A 14 26.10 -16.52 -35.28
N LEU A 15 25.41 -15.37 -35.25
CA LEU A 15 25.54 -14.40 -34.18
C LEU A 15 24.88 -15.00 -32.92
N GLY A 16 25.69 -15.56 -32.06
CA GLY A 16 25.26 -16.02 -30.74
C GLY A 16 24.85 -14.79 -29.91
N MET A 17 23.58 -14.42 -29.95
CA MET A 17 22.99 -13.52 -28.92
C MET A 17 22.98 -14.30 -27.62
N SER A 18 23.97 -14.07 -26.76
CA SER A 18 23.89 -14.42 -25.36
C SER A 18 22.69 -13.67 -24.78
N LEU A 19 21.56 -14.38 -24.61
CA LEU A 19 20.44 -13.95 -23.77
C LEU A 19 21.00 -13.91 -22.35
N LEU A 20 21.56 -12.79 -21.96
CA LEU A 20 21.63 -12.39 -20.56
C LEU A 20 20.19 -12.31 -20.10
N SER A 21 19.70 -13.35 -19.42
CA SER A 21 18.48 -13.28 -18.64
C SER A 21 18.71 -12.22 -17.55
N TYR A 22 18.38 -10.99 -17.87
CA TYR A 22 18.16 -9.98 -16.86
C TYR A 22 16.97 -10.48 -16.04
N ALA A 23 17.25 -11.01 -14.85
CA ALA A 23 16.20 -11.22 -13.86
C ALA A 23 15.64 -9.82 -13.57
N GLY A 24 14.58 -9.46 -14.27
CA GLY A 24 13.92 -8.17 -14.06
C GLY A 24 13.31 -8.11 -12.66
N THR A 25 13.04 -6.90 -12.18
CA THR A 25 12.35 -6.71 -10.91
C THR A 25 11.00 -7.44 -10.91
N LYS A 26 10.50 -7.81 -9.73
CA LYS A 26 9.19 -8.48 -9.55
C LYS A 26 7.99 -7.58 -9.83
N HIS A 27 8.24 -6.33 -10.22
CA HIS A 27 7.19 -5.34 -10.46
C HIS A 27 6.60 -5.46 -11.87
N SER A 28 5.29 -5.20 -11.99
CA SER A 28 4.65 -5.00 -13.28
C SER A 28 5.12 -3.69 -13.90
N LEU A 29 5.32 -3.69 -15.22
CA LEU A 29 5.54 -2.47 -15.99
C LEU A 29 4.21 -1.85 -16.46
N GLU A 30 3.10 -2.58 -16.34
CA GLU A 30 1.79 -2.16 -16.80
C GLU A 30 1.03 -1.45 -15.69
N THR A 31 0.54 -0.24 -15.99
CA THR A 31 -0.31 0.52 -15.09
C THR A 31 -1.24 1.46 -15.87
N SER A 32 -2.44 1.69 -15.32
CA SER A 32 -3.36 2.74 -15.76
C SER A 32 -2.99 4.11 -15.20
N TYR A 33 -2.05 4.16 -14.26
CA TYR A 33 -1.61 5.37 -13.56
C TYR A 33 -0.10 5.57 -13.69
N PRO A 34 0.41 6.01 -14.87
CA PRO A 34 1.85 6.12 -15.15
C PRO A 34 2.52 7.30 -14.46
N SER A 35 1.74 8.20 -13.83
CA SER A 35 2.24 9.37 -13.10
C SER A 35 1.26 9.76 -12.00
N TYR A 36 1.78 10.30 -10.89
CA TYR A 36 0.96 10.95 -9.86
C TYR A 36 0.61 12.41 -10.21
N LYS A 37 1.22 12.99 -11.25
CA LYS A 37 0.97 14.38 -11.63
C LYS A 37 -0.48 14.57 -12.10
N GLY A 38 -1.15 15.54 -11.51
CA GLY A 38 -2.54 15.86 -11.82
C GLY A 38 -3.57 14.92 -11.14
N LEU A 39 -3.15 13.98 -10.28
CA LEU A 39 -4.06 13.14 -9.53
C LEU A 39 -4.35 13.75 -8.14
N ILE A 40 -5.59 13.63 -7.71
CA ILE A 40 -6.01 13.86 -6.33
C ILE A 40 -5.86 12.55 -5.56
N MET A 41 -4.83 12.48 -4.70
CA MET A 41 -4.51 11.30 -3.91
C MET A 41 -4.79 11.56 -2.43
N ALA A 42 -5.46 10.64 -1.76
CA ALA A 42 -5.74 10.71 -0.32
C ALA A 42 -4.87 9.74 0.47
N GLY A 43 -4.59 10.05 1.75
CA GLY A 43 -4.05 9.07 2.70
C GLY A 43 -5.18 8.13 3.16
N TYR A 44 -4.92 6.81 3.18
CA TYR A 44 -5.88 5.80 3.60
C TYR A 44 -5.31 4.97 4.74
N GLN A 45 -5.71 5.29 5.98
CA GLN A 45 -5.16 4.63 7.17
C GLN A 45 -5.77 3.24 7.41
N GLY A 46 -7.06 3.07 7.14
CA GLY A 46 -7.74 1.79 7.35
C GLY A 46 -7.67 1.27 8.78
N TRP A 47 -7.73 2.12 9.80
CA TRP A 47 -7.45 1.80 11.20
C TRP A 47 -8.67 1.68 12.11
N PHE A 48 -9.85 2.13 11.69
CA PHE A 48 -11.08 2.01 12.48
C PHE A 48 -11.54 0.55 12.61
N ARG A 49 -11.97 0.16 13.81
CA ARG A 49 -12.40 -1.22 14.13
C ARG A 49 -13.73 -1.22 14.85
N GLY A 50 -14.49 -2.29 14.60
CA GLY A 50 -15.71 -2.60 15.34
C GLY A 50 -15.52 -3.82 16.26
N PRO A 51 -16.30 -3.96 17.33
CA PRO A 51 -16.06 -4.98 18.36
C PRO A 51 -16.22 -6.42 17.86
N GLN A 52 -16.94 -6.64 16.78
CA GLN A 52 -17.27 -7.97 16.22
C GLN A 52 -16.83 -8.08 14.75
N ASP A 53 -15.83 -7.32 14.35
CA ASP A 53 -15.28 -7.32 12.98
C ASP A 53 -14.29 -8.48 12.71
N GLY A 54 -14.09 -9.34 13.69
CA GLY A 54 -13.16 -10.47 13.60
C GLY A 54 -11.70 -10.11 13.84
N THR A 55 -11.38 -8.85 14.25
CA THR A 55 -10.00 -8.43 14.53
C THR A 55 -9.61 -8.61 16.00
N GLY A 56 -10.57 -8.69 16.92
CA GLY A 56 -10.34 -8.71 18.36
C GLY A 56 -9.81 -7.38 18.93
N GLN A 57 -9.87 -6.29 18.16
CA GLN A 57 -9.33 -4.98 18.54
C GLN A 57 -10.36 -4.04 19.20
N GLY A 58 -11.60 -4.50 19.37
CA GLY A 58 -12.69 -3.69 19.95
C GLY A 58 -12.99 -2.48 19.07
N TYR A 59 -13.19 -1.33 19.68
CA TYR A 59 -13.43 -0.05 18.97
C TYR A 59 -12.12 0.68 18.63
N GLY A 60 -11.20 -0.01 17.96
CA GLY A 60 -9.90 0.58 17.61
C GLY A 60 -10.05 1.90 16.84
N HIS A 61 -9.33 2.92 17.26
CA HIS A 61 -9.33 4.30 16.75
C HIS A 61 -10.66 5.08 16.90
N TYR A 62 -11.73 4.48 17.38
CA TYR A 62 -12.90 5.21 17.88
C TYR A 62 -12.74 5.58 19.34
N GLY A 63 -12.07 4.72 20.09
CA GLY A 63 -11.85 4.88 21.52
C GLY A 63 -10.47 4.42 21.98
N THR A 64 -10.26 4.45 23.29
CA THR A 64 -9.00 4.05 23.95
C THR A 64 -9.17 2.74 24.71
N GLY A 65 -8.09 1.94 24.85
CA GLY A 65 -8.13 0.69 25.61
C GLY A 65 -9.17 -0.33 25.11
N LYS A 66 -9.53 -0.31 23.83
CA LYS A 66 -10.60 -1.08 23.19
C LYS A 66 -12.02 -0.70 23.64
N GLN A 67 -12.18 0.33 24.45
CA GLN A 67 -13.46 0.89 24.91
C GLN A 67 -13.85 2.09 24.05
N PHE A 68 -15.15 2.34 23.94
CA PHE A 68 -15.70 3.50 23.24
C PHE A 68 -16.97 3.96 23.95
N ASP A 69 -16.78 4.89 24.84
CA ASP A 69 -17.83 5.56 25.65
C ASP A 69 -17.43 7.03 25.87
N GLU A 70 -18.17 7.77 26.65
CA GLU A 70 -17.95 9.21 26.87
C GLU A 70 -16.55 9.54 27.42
N ASN A 71 -15.91 8.59 28.16
CA ASN A 71 -14.58 8.78 28.73
C ASN A 71 -13.45 8.28 27.81
N HIS A 72 -13.78 7.52 26.77
CA HIS A 72 -12.84 6.84 25.90
C HIS A 72 -13.05 7.18 24.41
N CYS A 73 -13.75 8.30 24.11
CA CYS A 73 -13.99 8.75 22.75
C CYS A 73 -12.78 9.50 22.19
N THR A 74 -12.37 9.16 20.97
CA THR A 74 -11.23 9.79 20.27
C THR A 74 -11.62 10.43 18.93
N ILE A 75 -12.92 10.43 18.59
CA ILE A 75 -13.42 11.05 17.38
C ILE A 75 -14.17 12.33 17.70
N ASP A 76 -13.99 13.36 16.86
CA ASP A 76 -14.67 14.65 16.99
C ASP A 76 -15.95 14.71 16.18
N VAL A 77 -16.08 13.86 15.15
CA VAL A 77 -17.23 13.83 14.24
C VAL A 77 -17.74 12.40 14.11
N TRP A 78 -19.07 12.22 14.26
CA TRP A 78 -19.70 10.93 14.08
C TRP A 78 -19.77 10.57 12.60
N PRO A 79 -19.35 9.35 12.19
CA PRO A 79 -19.44 8.96 10.78
C PRO A 79 -20.91 8.77 10.36
N ASP A 80 -21.24 9.25 9.16
CA ASP A 80 -22.47 8.82 8.51
C ASP A 80 -22.29 7.36 8.04
N VAL A 81 -23.12 6.49 8.58
CA VAL A 81 -23.06 5.05 8.29
C VAL A 81 -24.22 4.55 7.43
N SER A 82 -24.99 5.45 6.85
CA SER A 82 -26.24 5.13 6.13
C SER A 82 -26.03 4.23 4.88
N GLU A 83 -24.87 4.31 4.23
CA GLU A 83 -24.55 3.50 3.07
C GLU A 83 -23.70 2.25 3.38
N TYR A 84 -23.27 2.05 4.63
CA TYR A 84 -22.48 0.89 4.99
C TYR A 84 -23.35 -0.36 5.10
N GLU A 85 -22.92 -1.44 4.45
CA GLU A 85 -23.56 -2.75 4.52
C GLU A 85 -23.45 -3.35 5.92
N ARG A 86 -22.36 -3.04 6.64
CA ARG A 86 -22.06 -3.58 7.95
C ARG A 86 -21.67 -2.48 8.92
N THR A 87 -22.40 -2.42 10.03
CA THR A 87 -22.19 -1.42 11.09
C THR A 87 -22.16 -2.08 12.47
N TYR A 88 -21.62 -1.37 13.44
CA TYR A 88 -21.43 -1.87 14.80
C TYR A 88 -22.10 -0.91 15.78
N GLU A 89 -23.02 -1.45 16.60
CA GLU A 89 -23.73 -0.69 17.61
C GLU A 89 -22.76 -0.21 18.70
N THR A 90 -22.92 1.00 19.16
CA THR A 90 -22.15 1.62 20.25
C THR A 90 -23.01 1.85 21.49
N SER A 91 -22.38 2.26 22.61
CA SER A 91 -23.10 2.72 23.80
C SER A 91 -23.76 4.11 23.60
N PHE A 92 -23.39 4.84 22.56
CA PHE A 92 -23.89 6.19 22.29
C PHE A 92 -25.26 6.20 21.64
N LYS A 93 -25.95 7.34 21.81
CA LYS A 93 -27.19 7.66 21.12
C LYS A 93 -27.07 9.02 20.45
N HIS A 94 -27.77 9.18 19.34
CA HIS A 94 -27.99 10.48 18.72
C HIS A 94 -28.93 11.36 19.57
N ALA A 95 -28.94 12.66 19.29
CA ALA A 95 -29.77 13.61 20.01
C ALA A 95 -31.28 13.27 19.97
N ASP A 96 -31.74 12.57 18.95
CA ASP A 96 -33.10 12.08 18.78
C ASP A 96 -33.39 10.74 19.49
N GLY A 97 -32.44 10.21 20.26
CA GLY A 97 -32.53 8.96 21.02
C GLY A 97 -32.25 7.69 20.23
N ARG A 98 -32.02 7.75 18.91
CA ARG A 98 -31.64 6.59 18.11
C ARG A 98 -30.24 6.09 18.51
N LYS A 99 -30.05 4.77 18.45
CA LYS A 99 -28.73 4.15 18.65
C LYS A 99 -27.73 4.64 17.62
N ALA A 100 -26.50 4.86 18.05
CA ALA A 100 -25.41 5.29 17.19
C ALA A 100 -24.52 4.11 16.79
N TYR A 101 -24.13 4.07 15.53
CA TYR A 101 -23.36 2.99 14.93
C TYR A 101 -22.08 3.53 14.30
N VAL A 102 -21.09 2.65 14.19
CA VAL A 102 -19.81 2.92 13.50
C VAL A 102 -19.50 1.80 12.51
N PHE A 103 -18.52 2.02 11.62
CA PHE A 103 -18.05 1.03 10.66
C PHE A 103 -16.72 0.37 11.10
N SER A 104 -16.30 -0.70 10.43
CA SER A 104 -14.93 -1.22 10.54
C SER A 104 -14.22 -1.18 9.19
N SER A 105 -12.99 -0.66 9.17
CA SER A 105 -12.11 -0.71 8.00
C SER A 105 -11.65 -2.15 7.68
N ALA A 106 -11.84 -3.11 8.59
CA ALA A 106 -11.51 -4.51 8.35
C ALA A 106 -12.54 -5.24 7.48
N ASP A 107 -13.75 -4.68 7.33
CA ASP A 107 -14.77 -5.22 6.48
C ASP A 107 -14.49 -4.91 5.00
N LYS A 108 -14.59 -5.94 4.15
CA LYS A 108 -14.37 -5.78 2.71
C LYS A 108 -15.39 -4.81 2.09
N SER A 109 -16.64 -4.88 2.49
CA SER A 109 -17.72 -3.99 2.01
C SER A 109 -17.45 -2.52 2.35
N THR A 110 -16.87 -2.24 3.53
CA THR A 110 -16.44 -0.90 3.92
C THR A 110 -15.37 -0.35 2.99
N VAL A 111 -14.31 -1.11 2.74
CA VAL A 111 -13.24 -0.69 1.83
C VAL A 111 -13.79 -0.49 0.41
N ASP A 112 -14.64 -1.39 -0.05
CA ASP A 112 -15.27 -1.31 -1.36
C ASP A 112 -16.13 -0.03 -1.50
N LEU A 113 -16.92 0.31 -0.48
CA LEU A 113 -17.70 1.54 -0.43
C LEU A 113 -16.83 2.80 -0.48
N HIS A 114 -15.73 2.84 0.28
CA HIS A 114 -14.81 3.98 0.26
C HIS A 114 -14.23 4.22 -1.14
N PHE A 115 -13.84 3.18 -1.85
CA PHE A 115 -13.32 3.31 -3.23
C PHE A 115 -14.43 3.67 -4.23
N LYS A 116 -15.68 3.22 -4.02
CA LYS A 116 -16.85 3.69 -4.76
C LYS A 116 -17.02 5.20 -4.61
N TRP A 117 -17.01 5.72 -3.37
CA TRP A 117 -17.08 7.16 -3.11
C TRP A 117 -15.93 7.94 -3.73
N MET A 118 -14.69 7.42 -3.67
CA MET A 118 -13.56 8.08 -4.35
C MET A 118 -13.85 8.26 -5.83
N LYS A 119 -14.44 7.26 -6.48
CA LYS A 119 -14.83 7.37 -7.89
C LYS A 119 -15.94 8.39 -8.11
N GLU A 120 -16.94 8.42 -7.24
CA GLU A 120 -18.10 9.31 -7.36
C GLU A 120 -17.75 10.77 -7.07
N TYR A 121 -16.82 11.00 -6.14
CA TYR A 121 -16.46 12.34 -5.69
C TYR A 121 -15.11 12.85 -6.25
N GLY A 122 -14.54 12.19 -7.24
CA GLY A 122 -13.39 12.70 -7.97
C GLY A 122 -12.04 12.54 -7.27
N VAL A 123 -11.92 11.63 -6.29
CA VAL A 123 -10.62 11.25 -5.71
C VAL A 123 -10.00 10.17 -6.59
N ASP A 124 -8.81 10.43 -7.14
CA ASP A 124 -8.18 9.55 -8.14
C ASP A 124 -7.55 8.31 -7.52
N GLY A 125 -7.18 8.35 -6.26
CA GLY A 125 -6.60 7.20 -5.61
C GLY A 125 -6.09 7.46 -4.19
N VAL A 126 -5.36 6.48 -3.67
CA VAL A 126 -4.89 6.50 -2.28
C VAL A 126 -3.44 6.06 -2.13
N PHE A 127 -2.81 6.62 -1.11
CA PHE A 127 -1.66 6.06 -0.44
C PHE A 127 -2.15 5.25 0.76
N VAL A 128 -2.09 3.91 0.68
CA VAL A 128 -2.46 3.05 1.81
C VAL A 128 -1.37 3.12 2.85
N GLN A 129 -1.72 3.66 4.00
CA GLN A 129 -0.79 3.91 5.09
C GLN A 129 -0.46 2.60 5.82
N ARG A 130 0.84 2.31 5.87
CA ARG A 130 1.38 1.13 6.52
C ARG A 130 2.27 1.59 7.66
N PHE A 131 1.70 1.58 8.87
CA PHE A 131 2.41 2.02 10.07
C PHE A 131 3.61 1.13 10.36
N PHE A 132 4.67 1.73 10.88
CA PHE A 132 5.90 1.01 11.22
C PHE A 132 5.64 -0.23 12.09
N ASP A 133 4.69 -0.15 13.02
CA ASP A 133 4.30 -1.27 13.87
C ASP A 133 3.85 -2.52 13.09
N TYR A 134 3.31 -2.34 11.89
CA TYR A 134 2.87 -3.44 11.01
C TYR A 134 4.03 -4.16 10.32
N THR A 135 5.24 -3.60 10.37
CA THR A 135 6.43 -4.21 9.76
C THR A 135 7.16 -5.15 10.70
N ARG A 136 6.84 -5.12 12.02
CA ARG A 136 7.47 -5.98 13.01
C ARG A 136 6.99 -7.42 12.90
N GLY A 137 7.94 -8.35 12.81
CA GLY A 137 7.68 -9.78 12.76
C GLY A 137 6.94 -10.27 11.50
N ASP A 138 6.44 -11.49 11.55
CA ASP A 138 5.62 -12.06 10.48
C ASP A 138 4.17 -11.59 10.62
N GLN A 139 3.74 -10.79 9.66
CA GLN A 139 2.41 -10.18 9.62
C GLN A 139 1.52 -10.77 8.51
N GLN A 140 1.85 -11.97 7.97
CA GLN A 140 1.22 -12.50 6.76
C GLN A 140 -0.32 -12.50 6.81
N ASN A 141 -0.90 -12.90 7.93
CA ASN A 141 -2.35 -12.95 8.13
C ASN A 141 -2.88 -11.77 8.97
N SER A 142 -2.13 -10.68 9.06
CA SER A 142 -2.52 -9.53 9.88
C SER A 142 -3.70 -8.75 9.28
N VAL A 143 -4.41 -8.04 10.16
CA VAL A 143 -5.50 -7.14 9.75
C VAL A 143 -5.03 -6.09 8.73
N PRO A 144 -3.87 -5.42 8.89
CA PRO A 144 -3.35 -4.50 7.89
C PRO A 144 -3.15 -5.13 6.50
N ASN A 145 -2.69 -6.37 6.44
CA ASN A 145 -2.54 -7.08 5.17
C ASN A 145 -3.88 -7.41 4.52
N ARG A 146 -4.89 -7.78 5.33
CA ARG A 146 -6.26 -7.99 4.85
C ARG A 146 -6.85 -6.70 4.27
N ILE A 147 -6.66 -5.58 4.95
CA ILE A 147 -7.15 -4.27 4.48
C ILE A 147 -6.44 -3.85 3.19
N LEU A 148 -5.11 -4.02 3.10
CA LEU A 148 -4.36 -3.74 1.88
C LEU A 148 -4.85 -4.61 0.71
N ALA A 149 -5.09 -5.90 0.93
CA ALA A 149 -5.64 -6.79 -0.10
C ALA A 149 -7.03 -6.32 -0.56
N ASN A 150 -7.92 -5.96 0.37
CA ASN A 150 -9.24 -5.42 0.04
C ASN A 150 -9.12 -4.09 -0.74
N ALA A 151 -8.17 -3.23 -0.37
CA ALA A 151 -7.93 -1.96 -1.06
C ALA A 151 -7.40 -2.18 -2.50
N LEU A 152 -6.51 -3.14 -2.71
CA LEU A 152 -6.03 -3.51 -4.04
C LEU A 152 -7.15 -4.06 -4.93
N ASP A 153 -8.08 -4.85 -4.37
CA ASP A 153 -9.27 -5.33 -5.08
C ASP A 153 -10.21 -4.18 -5.45
N ALA A 154 -10.52 -3.31 -4.47
CA ALA A 154 -11.40 -2.18 -4.67
C ALA A 154 -10.81 -1.15 -5.64
N ALA A 155 -9.50 -0.88 -5.56
CA ALA A 155 -8.79 -0.02 -6.50
C ALA A 155 -8.98 -0.51 -7.94
N SER A 156 -8.80 -1.81 -8.17
CA SER A 156 -9.03 -2.42 -9.49
C SER A 156 -10.50 -2.31 -9.93
N LYS A 157 -11.45 -2.61 -9.04
CA LYS A 157 -12.89 -2.58 -9.32
C LYS A 157 -13.39 -1.20 -9.74
N TYR A 158 -12.92 -0.16 -9.05
CA TYR A 158 -13.38 1.22 -9.28
C TYR A 158 -12.41 2.06 -10.13
N ASN A 159 -11.34 1.45 -10.62
CA ASN A 159 -10.28 2.11 -11.35
C ASN A 159 -9.76 3.34 -10.59
N ARG A 160 -9.18 3.11 -9.42
CA ARG A 160 -8.54 4.14 -8.59
C ARG A 160 -7.07 3.79 -8.42
N ALA A 161 -6.20 4.80 -8.44
CA ALA A 161 -4.78 4.62 -8.19
C ALA A 161 -4.54 4.14 -6.75
N ILE A 162 -3.54 3.29 -6.56
CA ILE A 162 -3.16 2.82 -5.22
C ILE A 162 -1.63 2.72 -5.12
N ALA A 163 -1.07 3.15 -4.00
CA ALA A 163 0.33 2.94 -3.65
C ALA A 163 0.47 2.66 -2.16
N VAL A 164 1.54 1.99 -1.77
CA VAL A 164 1.89 1.80 -0.35
C VAL A 164 2.62 3.04 0.16
N MET A 165 2.27 3.48 1.37
CA MET A 165 2.94 4.53 2.10
C MET A 165 3.36 4.03 3.47
N TYR A 166 4.65 3.86 3.71
CA TYR A 166 5.18 3.54 5.03
C TYR A 166 5.16 4.76 5.93
N ASP A 167 4.61 4.61 7.13
CA ASP A 167 4.53 5.64 8.14
C ASP A 167 5.48 5.33 9.30
N LEU A 168 6.46 6.20 9.51
CA LEU A 168 7.50 6.02 10.53
C LEU A 168 7.02 6.33 11.96
N SER A 169 5.78 6.73 12.19
CA SER A 169 5.26 7.16 13.50
C SER A 169 5.43 6.13 14.61
N GLY A 170 5.40 4.84 14.27
CA GLY A 170 5.59 3.74 15.23
C GLY A 170 7.04 3.42 15.57
N LEU A 171 8.01 4.08 14.94
CA LEU A 171 9.45 3.88 15.19
C LEU A 171 9.85 4.63 16.45
N LYS A 172 9.75 3.95 17.60
CA LYS A 172 9.92 4.56 18.94
C LYS A 172 10.95 3.86 19.82
N LYS A 173 11.23 2.57 19.54
CA LYS A 173 12.12 1.77 20.40
C LYS A 173 13.57 1.99 20.04
N SER A 174 14.42 2.08 21.05
CA SER A 174 15.86 2.13 20.85
C SER A 174 16.35 0.91 20.07
N GLY A 175 17.18 1.12 19.06
CA GLY A 175 17.72 0.07 18.21
C GLY A 175 16.80 -0.38 17.05
N GLU A 176 15.58 0.16 16.94
CA GLU A 176 14.76 -0.04 15.75
C GLU A 176 15.24 0.86 14.61
N ASP A 177 15.19 0.32 13.40
CA ASP A 177 15.52 1.02 12.17
C ASP A 177 14.63 0.59 11.00
N CYS A 178 14.83 1.16 9.83
CA CYS A 178 14.04 0.88 8.64
C CYS A 178 14.26 -0.53 8.04
N SER A 179 15.09 -1.40 8.64
CA SER A 179 15.31 -2.76 8.13
C SER A 179 14.02 -3.58 8.12
N SER A 180 13.14 -3.38 9.12
CA SER A 180 11.85 -4.07 9.15
C SER A 180 10.93 -3.67 7.99
N ILE A 181 11.05 -2.45 7.49
CA ILE A 181 10.33 -1.98 6.28
C ILE A 181 10.84 -2.71 5.04
N ILE A 182 12.16 -2.92 4.92
CA ILE A 182 12.75 -3.68 3.81
C ILE A 182 12.18 -5.09 3.78
N GLU A 183 12.15 -5.77 4.92
CA GLU A 183 11.62 -7.14 5.00
C GLU A 183 10.10 -7.18 4.76
N ASP A 184 9.38 -6.17 5.22
CA ASP A 184 7.96 -6.05 4.95
C ASP A 184 7.66 -5.82 3.47
N TRP A 185 8.41 -4.94 2.79
CA TRP A 185 8.27 -4.72 1.35
C TRP A 185 8.50 -6.00 0.54
N LYS A 186 9.52 -6.78 0.89
CA LYS A 186 9.75 -8.10 0.27
C LYS A 186 8.53 -9.00 0.43
N ARG A 187 7.95 -9.09 1.63
CA ARG A 187 6.73 -9.87 1.89
C ARG A 187 5.53 -9.37 1.09
N LEU A 188 5.32 -8.06 0.98
CA LEU A 188 4.23 -7.49 0.19
C LEU A 188 4.38 -7.82 -1.30
N VAL A 189 5.59 -7.72 -1.83
CA VAL A 189 5.88 -8.06 -3.23
C VAL A 189 5.73 -9.57 -3.47
N ASP A 190 6.20 -10.41 -2.56
CA ASP A 190 6.18 -11.87 -2.74
C ASP A 190 4.81 -12.49 -2.48
N ASN A 191 4.15 -12.10 -1.39
CA ASN A 191 2.94 -12.78 -0.95
C ASN A 191 1.66 -12.10 -1.48
N GLN A 192 1.61 -10.77 -1.44
CA GLN A 192 0.44 -10.03 -1.93
C GLN A 192 0.55 -9.60 -3.40
N LYS A 193 1.73 -9.75 -4.01
CA LYS A 193 1.98 -9.29 -5.38
C LYS A 193 1.58 -7.81 -5.57
N VAL A 194 1.84 -6.98 -4.55
CA VAL A 194 1.27 -5.64 -4.40
C VAL A 194 1.42 -4.77 -5.66
N THR A 195 2.52 -4.91 -6.38
CA THR A 195 2.82 -4.17 -7.61
C THR A 195 2.63 -5.01 -8.89
N ASN A 196 2.23 -6.28 -8.79
CA ASN A 196 2.15 -7.20 -9.92
C ASN A 196 1.03 -8.23 -9.73
N GLN A 197 -0.19 -7.76 -9.48
CA GLN A 197 -1.35 -8.64 -9.40
C GLN A 197 -1.92 -8.90 -10.79
N ALA A 198 -2.18 -10.18 -11.09
CA ALA A 198 -2.72 -10.58 -12.39
C ALA A 198 -4.03 -9.83 -12.73
N GLY A 199 -4.05 -9.20 -13.89
CA GLY A 199 -5.21 -8.46 -14.39
C GLY A 199 -5.49 -7.11 -13.71
N LYS A 200 -4.68 -6.69 -12.72
CA LYS A 200 -4.85 -5.40 -12.04
C LYS A 200 -3.74 -4.44 -12.47
N LYS A 201 -4.14 -3.27 -12.94
CA LYS A 201 -3.23 -2.24 -13.48
C LYS A 201 -3.39 -0.90 -12.76
N THR A 202 -3.75 -0.92 -11.46
CA THR A 202 -4.06 0.29 -10.71
C THR A 202 -2.95 0.72 -9.75
N TYR A 203 -1.86 -0.06 -9.63
CA TYR A 203 -0.74 0.40 -8.81
C TYR A 203 -0.09 1.64 -9.44
N LEU A 204 0.05 2.70 -8.65
CA LEU A 204 0.58 3.99 -9.10
C LEU A 204 2.04 3.86 -9.51
N HIS A 205 2.36 4.37 -10.70
CA HIS A 205 3.73 4.50 -11.18
C HIS A 205 4.12 5.97 -11.34
N HIS A 206 5.39 6.22 -11.40
CA HIS A 206 5.96 7.48 -11.86
C HIS A 206 7.30 7.21 -12.56
N ASN A 207 7.50 7.85 -13.72
CA ASN A 207 8.68 7.61 -14.57
C ASN A 207 8.94 6.12 -14.86
N GLY A 208 7.87 5.36 -15.14
CA GLY A 208 7.94 3.92 -15.46
C GLY A 208 8.20 3.00 -14.27
N LYS A 209 8.20 3.50 -13.03
CA LYS A 209 8.52 2.76 -11.81
C LYS A 209 7.37 2.82 -10.81
N PRO A 210 7.06 1.73 -10.06
CA PRO A 210 6.04 1.76 -9.01
C PRO A 210 6.42 2.75 -7.92
N VAL A 211 5.43 3.47 -7.39
CA VAL A 211 5.63 4.47 -6.34
C VAL A 211 5.55 3.82 -4.96
N VAL A 212 6.52 4.11 -4.11
CA VAL A 212 6.49 3.82 -2.67
C VAL A 212 6.68 5.13 -1.92
N ALA A 213 5.75 5.48 -1.05
CA ALA A 213 5.86 6.67 -0.22
C ALA A 213 6.40 6.31 1.17
N ILE A 214 7.15 7.24 1.77
CA ILE A 214 7.63 7.17 3.16
C ILE A 214 7.22 8.47 3.85
N TRP A 215 6.32 8.35 4.83
CA TRP A 215 5.78 9.46 5.58
C TRP A 215 6.45 9.59 6.96
N GLY A 216 6.61 10.82 7.42
CA GLY A 216 7.25 11.10 8.72
C GLY A 216 8.70 11.54 8.60
N VAL A 217 9.14 11.88 7.38
CA VAL A 217 10.49 12.39 7.11
C VAL A 217 10.53 13.90 7.34
N GLY A 218 11.46 14.36 8.18
CA GLY A 218 11.67 15.79 8.41
C GLY A 218 10.77 16.44 9.47
N PHE A 219 9.92 15.70 10.17
CA PHE A 219 9.16 16.23 11.30
C PHE A 219 10.05 16.40 12.54
N PRO A 220 10.07 17.60 13.16
CA PRO A 220 10.97 17.88 14.26
C PRO A 220 10.58 17.23 15.60
N ASP A 221 9.33 16.79 15.73
CA ASP A 221 8.73 16.23 16.93
C ASP A 221 8.83 14.70 17.04
N ARG A 222 9.54 14.05 16.12
CA ARG A 222 9.66 12.60 16.10
C ARG A 222 10.69 12.09 17.11
N PRO A 223 10.44 10.92 17.75
CA PRO A 223 11.34 10.34 18.75
C PRO A 223 12.61 9.71 18.14
N TYR A 224 12.79 9.75 16.84
CA TYR A 224 13.94 9.20 16.13
C TYR A 224 14.73 10.30 15.40
N ASN A 225 16.02 10.08 15.26
CA ASN A 225 16.86 10.90 14.39
C ASN A 225 16.89 10.26 12.99
N ILE A 226 16.43 10.98 11.99
CA ILE A 226 16.34 10.53 10.61
C ILE A 226 17.65 10.00 10.03
N ARG A 227 18.79 10.49 10.53
CA ARG A 227 20.13 10.07 10.09
C ARG A 227 20.56 8.71 10.66
N ASN A 228 19.91 8.26 11.74
CA ASN A 228 20.35 7.08 12.49
C ASN A 228 19.42 5.87 12.33
N ILE A 229 18.31 6.03 11.61
CA ILE A 229 17.30 4.96 11.43
C ILE A 229 17.48 4.15 10.14
N GLY A 230 18.59 4.33 9.41
CA GLY A 230 18.84 3.60 8.15
C GLY A 230 17.89 3.96 7.03
N LEU A 231 17.39 5.20 6.99
CA LEU A 231 16.52 5.67 5.91
C LEU A 231 17.24 5.67 4.56
N ASP A 232 18.49 6.05 4.52
CA ASP A 232 19.37 6.01 3.35
C ASP A 232 19.44 4.59 2.76
N ARG A 233 19.64 3.58 3.59
CA ARG A 233 19.65 2.17 3.24
C ARG A 233 18.31 1.69 2.70
N LEU A 234 17.20 2.14 3.30
CA LEU A 234 15.86 1.84 2.80
C LEU A 234 15.63 2.46 1.42
N ILE A 235 16.00 3.72 1.23
CA ILE A 235 15.86 4.41 -0.06
C ILE A 235 16.69 3.71 -1.14
N ASP A 236 17.96 3.40 -0.83
CA ASP A 236 18.83 2.68 -1.75
C ASP A 236 18.25 1.32 -2.14
N PHE A 237 17.76 0.54 -1.17
CA PHE A 237 17.11 -0.73 -1.43
C PHE A 237 15.88 -0.58 -2.35
N LEU A 238 14.97 0.34 -2.03
CA LEU A 238 13.76 0.55 -2.83
C LEU A 238 14.07 1.02 -4.25
N GLN A 239 15.16 1.76 -4.44
CA GLN A 239 15.55 2.27 -5.76
C GLN A 239 16.37 1.29 -6.57
N ASN A 240 17.27 0.52 -5.95
CA ASN A 240 18.38 -0.14 -6.64
C ASN A 240 18.45 -1.64 -6.43
N ASP A 241 17.69 -2.26 -5.50
CA ASP A 241 17.68 -3.72 -5.38
C ASP A 241 17.22 -4.37 -6.69
N SER A 242 17.94 -5.39 -7.16
CA SER A 242 17.72 -6.01 -8.47
C SER A 242 16.41 -6.80 -8.58
N VAL A 243 15.80 -7.18 -7.46
CA VAL A 243 14.60 -8.03 -7.37
C VAL A 243 13.38 -7.25 -6.86
N TYR A 244 13.56 -6.50 -5.78
CA TYR A 244 12.48 -5.81 -5.05
C TYR A 244 12.55 -4.29 -5.17
N GLY A 245 13.59 -3.75 -5.77
CA GLY A 245 13.81 -2.35 -6.02
C GLY A 245 13.28 -1.89 -7.39
N GLY A 246 13.85 -0.80 -7.90
CA GLY A 246 13.36 -0.18 -9.13
C GLY A 246 12.13 0.69 -8.89
N CYS A 247 11.90 1.14 -7.65
CA CYS A 247 10.77 1.99 -7.28
C CYS A 247 11.09 3.48 -7.42
N THR A 248 10.06 4.29 -7.64
CA THR A 248 10.08 5.73 -7.36
C THR A 248 9.77 5.93 -5.88
N VAL A 249 10.68 6.54 -5.12
CA VAL A 249 10.49 6.82 -3.69
C VAL A 249 10.00 8.26 -3.53
N MET A 250 8.88 8.42 -2.84
CA MET A 250 8.30 9.70 -2.45
C MET A 250 8.50 9.90 -0.95
N LEU A 251 9.06 11.03 -0.53
CA LEU A 251 9.24 11.39 0.88
C LEU A 251 8.22 12.47 1.28
N ALA A 252 7.59 12.32 2.46
CA ALA A 252 6.60 13.24 3.01
C ALA A 252 6.73 13.37 4.54
#